data_5ce176265a1e59c40e852b6df5bf9022
#
_entry.id   5ce176265a1e59c40e852b6df5bf9022
#
_cell.length_a   1.000
_cell.length_b   1.000
_cell.length_c   1.000
_cell.angle_alpha   90.00
_cell.angle_beta   90.00
_cell.angle_gamma   90.00
#
_symmetry.space_group_name_H-M   'P 1'
#
loop_
_entity.id
_entity.type
_entity.pdbx_description
1 polymer ?
#
loop_
_entity_poly.entity_id
_entity_poly.type
_entity_poly.pdbx_seq_one_letter_code
_entity_poly.pdbx_strand_id
1 'polypeptide(L)'
;MAEKKTSTRFPYESTEYRRARNRLLQSEIKLRRQIEAVAEQRRKLPLGGVVKTDYVFDSAEPGEGAIKAVRLSELFAPGKRTLFLYNFMFPQAPDMDSPCPTCTSIIDTVDGAARHVTQRVNLAVVAKAPIDRFRQHARNRGWQHALLLSSSGNTFNHDYGAEGENGQQWPLAHVFVRRGKKIHHFWTSELWWAKPEPGQDMRHVDFMWPMWGIFDATPEGRSKSWGPSLSYP
;
A
#
# COMPACT_ATOMS: atom_id res chain seq x y z
N MET A 1 25.45 -16.96 -20.16
CA MET A 1 25.26 -15.59 -19.65
C MET A 1 24.98 -14.69 -20.84
N ALA A 2 23.82 -14.06 -20.91
CA ALA A 2 23.52 -13.15 -22.00
C ALA A 2 24.43 -11.90 -21.88
N GLU A 3 25.12 -11.59 -22.97
CA GLU A 3 25.94 -10.38 -23.10
C GLU A 3 25.12 -9.14 -22.72
N LYS A 4 25.54 -8.37 -21.73
CA LYS A 4 24.89 -7.13 -21.34
C LYS A 4 24.97 -6.14 -22.51
N LYS A 5 23.89 -5.97 -23.27
CA LYS A 5 23.76 -4.87 -24.23
C LYS A 5 23.98 -3.55 -23.49
N THR A 6 25.12 -2.93 -23.67
CA THR A 6 25.51 -1.67 -23.00
C THR A 6 24.77 -0.44 -23.51
N SER A 7 24.15 -0.50 -24.69
CA SER A 7 23.21 0.51 -25.19
C SER A 7 22.26 -0.10 -26.21
N THR A 8 20.95 0.13 -26.05
CA THR A 8 19.94 -0.22 -27.03
C THR A 8 19.64 1.04 -27.84
N ARG A 9 19.81 0.99 -29.17
CA ARG A 9 19.32 2.03 -30.06
C ARG A 9 17.97 1.62 -30.63
N PHE A 10 17.07 2.60 -30.72
CA PHE A 10 15.76 2.40 -31.34
C PHE A 10 15.76 2.94 -32.79
N PRO A 11 14.89 2.42 -33.65
CA PRO A 11 14.81 2.91 -35.01
C PRO A 11 14.56 4.42 -35.08
N TYR A 12 15.27 5.10 -35.98
CA TYR A 12 15.08 6.53 -36.33
C TYR A 12 15.37 7.53 -35.18
N GLU A 13 15.93 7.12 -34.07
CA GLU A 13 16.28 8.05 -33.00
C GLU A 13 17.38 9.03 -33.41
N SER A 14 17.25 10.31 -33.03
CA SER A 14 18.27 11.33 -33.25
C SER A 14 19.46 11.14 -32.29
N THR A 15 20.61 11.69 -32.68
CA THR A 15 21.81 11.71 -31.82
C THR A 15 21.55 12.50 -30.53
N GLU A 16 20.76 13.56 -30.58
CA GLU A 16 20.39 14.37 -29.42
C GLU A 16 19.50 13.57 -28.45
N TYR A 17 18.47 12.90 -28.95
CA TYR A 17 17.64 12.00 -28.16
C TYR A 17 18.48 10.94 -27.48
N ARG A 18 19.38 10.26 -28.19
CA ARG A 18 20.25 9.23 -27.65
C ARG A 18 21.15 9.76 -26.53
N ARG A 19 21.71 10.93 -26.68
CA ARG A 19 22.51 11.57 -25.62
C ARG A 19 21.67 11.88 -24.38
N ALA A 20 20.47 12.44 -24.56
CA ALA A 20 19.56 12.74 -23.47
C ALA A 20 19.11 11.45 -22.75
N ARG A 21 18.73 10.42 -23.50
CA ARG A 21 18.31 9.12 -22.95
C ARG A 21 19.44 8.42 -22.18
N ASN A 22 20.68 8.52 -22.64
CA ASN A 22 21.82 7.96 -21.91
C ASN A 22 22.06 8.70 -20.58
N ARG A 23 21.89 10.03 -20.53
CA ARG A 23 21.96 10.79 -19.26
C ARG A 23 20.83 10.36 -18.31
N LEU A 24 19.61 10.27 -18.81
CA LEU A 24 18.47 9.79 -18.02
C LEU A 24 18.71 8.38 -17.47
N LEU A 25 19.24 7.46 -18.28
CA LEU A 25 19.60 6.10 -17.83
C LEU A 25 20.55 6.11 -16.63
N GLN A 26 21.54 7.02 -16.60
CA GLN A 26 22.43 7.14 -15.45
C GLN A 26 21.69 7.60 -14.19
N SER A 27 20.70 8.48 -14.33
CA SER A 27 19.84 8.90 -13.21
C SER A 27 18.92 7.75 -12.73
N GLU A 28 18.34 6.99 -13.64
CA GLU A 28 17.53 5.79 -13.33
C GLU A 28 18.38 4.72 -12.59
N ILE A 29 19.64 4.54 -12.98
CA ILE A 29 20.57 3.63 -12.28
C ILE A 29 20.85 4.11 -10.85
N LYS A 30 21.04 5.42 -10.65
CA LYS A 30 21.21 6.00 -9.30
C LYS A 30 19.95 5.83 -8.45
N LEU A 31 18.77 6.10 -9.02
CA LEU A 31 17.48 5.91 -8.33
C LEU A 31 17.30 4.45 -7.89
N ARG A 32 17.57 3.48 -8.76
CA ARG A 32 17.49 2.05 -8.40
C ARG A 32 18.39 1.71 -7.21
N ARG A 33 19.63 2.20 -7.20
CA ARG A 33 20.56 2.01 -6.07
C ARG A 33 20.00 2.61 -4.78
N GLN A 34 19.40 3.80 -4.86
CA GLN A 34 18.80 4.45 -3.70
C GLN A 34 17.60 3.67 -3.16
N ILE A 35 16.74 3.15 -4.04
CA ILE A 35 15.61 2.29 -3.65
C ILE A 35 16.12 1.04 -2.93
N GLU A 36 17.14 0.37 -3.44
CA GLU A 36 17.76 -0.80 -2.82
C GLU A 36 18.37 -0.47 -1.44
N ALA A 37 19.08 0.67 -1.33
CA ALA A 37 19.67 1.13 -0.07
C ALA A 37 18.61 1.42 1.00
N VAL A 38 17.52 2.09 0.65
CA VAL A 38 16.40 2.35 1.58
C VAL A 38 15.71 1.04 1.97
N ALA A 39 15.51 0.12 1.03
CA ALA A 39 14.93 -1.19 1.33
C ALA A 39 15.83 -2.00 2.28
N GLU A 40 17.15 -1.89 2.15
CA GLU A 40 18.10 -2.52 3.07
C GLU A 40 18.03 -1.89 4.47
N GLN A 41 17.94 -0.57 4.57
CA GLN A 41 17.75 0.13 5.84
C GLN A 41 16.47 -0.34 6.53
N ARG A 42 15.34 -0.45 5.81
CA ARG A 42 14.10 -1.00 6.36
C ARG A 42 14.29 -2.41 6.92
N ARG A 43 14.98 -3.29 6.19
CA ARG A 43 15.25 -4.66 6.66
C ARG A 43 16.12 -4.72 7.92
N LYS A 44 16.96 -3.71 8.15
CA LYS A 44 17.84 -3.60 9.32
C LYS A 44 17.20 -2.88 10.50
N LEU A 45 15.96 -2.42 10.39
CA LEU A 45 15.26 -1.84 11.54
C LEU A 45 15.22 -2.84 12.70
N PRO A 46 15.47 -2.41 13.93
CA PRO A 46 15.18 -3.22 15.08
C PRO A 46 13.68 -3.53 15.16
N LEU A 47 13.31 -4.58 15.85
CA LEU A 47 11.89 -4.83 16.11
C LEU A 47 11.32 -3.68 16.93
N GLY A 48 10.21 -3.15 16.47
CA GLY A 48 9.48 -2.11 17.16
C GLY A 48 8.66 -2.65 18.34
N GLY A 49 7.70 -1.88 18.81
CA GLY A 49 6.88 -2.20 19.98
C GLY A 49 6.17 -3.54 19.89
N VAL A 50 6.11 -4.25 21.01
CA VAL A 50 5.28 -5.46 21.12
C VAL A 50 3.81 -5.05 21.10
N VAL A 51 3.02 -5.68 20.24
CA VAL A 51 1.57 -5.54 20.22
C VAL A 51 1.01 -6.13 21.51
N LYS A 52 0.36 -5.31 22.34
CA LYS A 52 -0.18 -5.73 23.65
C LYS A 52 -1.62 -6.23 23.55
N THR A 53 -2.40 -5.67 22.60
CA THR A 53 -3.81 -6.01 22.39
C THR A 53 -3.94 -6.96 21.21
N ASP A 54 -4.57 -8.11 21.40
CA ASP A 54 -4.89 -9.02 20.30
C ASP A 54 -6.23 -8.62 19.70
N TYR A 55 -6.19 -7.58 18.86
CA TYR A 55 -7.41 -6.97 18.24
C TYR A 55 -8.24 -8.01 17.54
N VAL A 56 -9.55 -7.93 17.71
CA VAL A 56 -10.54 -8.76 17.01
C VAL A 56 -11.15 -7.94 15.90
N PHE A 57 -11.10 -8.44 14.68
CA PHE A 57 -11.70 -7.85 13.49
C PHE A 57 -12.83 -8.72 12.98
N ASP A 58 -13.89 -8.11 12.44
CA ASP A 58 -14.73 -8.84 11.51
C ASP A 58 -14.00 -8.98 10.17
N SER A 59 -13.96 -10.18 9.65
CA SER A 59 -13.17 -10.55 8.49
C SER A 59 -14.04 -11.16 7.41
N ALA A 60 -13.78 -10.80 6.16
CA ALA A 60 -14.40 -11.40 4.98
C ALA A 60 -13.40 -11.46 3.82
N GLU A 61 -13.57 -12.44 2.95
CA GLU A 61 -13.04 -12.38 1.60
C GLU A 61 -13.97 -11.51 0.73
N PRO A 62 -13.48 -10.88 -0.36
CA PRO A 62 -14.31 -10.03 -1.23
C PRO A 62 -15.47 -10.80 -1.87
N GLY A 63 -15.26 -12.06 -2.18
CA GLY A 63 -16.28 -12.96 -2.75
C GLY A 63 -17.36 -13.40 -1.77
N GLU A 64 -17.99 -14.53 -2.05
CA GLU A 64 -18.95 -15.19 -1.16
C GLU A 64 -18.22 -15.89 -0.02
N GLY A 65 -18.84 -15.95 1.14
CA GLY A 65 -18.29 -16.58 2.33
C GLY A 65 -18.85 -16.00 3.62
N ALA A 66 -18.67 -16.73 4.71
CA ALA A 66 -19.12 -16.29 6.02
C ALA A 66 -18.21 -15.15 6.53
N ILE A 67 -18.81 -14.16 7.17
CA ILE A 67 -18.08 -13.19 8.00
C ILE A 67 -17.62 -13.93 9.25
N LYS A 68 -16.37 -13.74 9.64
CA LYS A 68 -15.75 -14.39 10.80
C LYS A 68 -15.05 -13.35 11.66
N ALA A 69 -15.15 -13.49 12.96
CA ALA A 69 -14.25 -12.77 13.85
C ALA A 69 -12.85 -13.40 13.77
N VAL A 70 -11.81 -12.58 13.57
CA VAL A 70 -10.42 -13.02 13.49
C VAL A 70 -9.56 -12.13 14.38
N ARG A 71 -8.65 -12.74 15.13
CA ARG A 71 -7.68 -12.00 15.93
C ARG A 71 -6.49 -11.58 15.10
N LEU A 72 -5.83 -10.48 15.46
CA LEU A 72 -4.57 -10.08 14.82
C LEU A 72 -3.55 -11.23 14.83
N SER A 73 -3.50 -11.98 15.93
CA SER A 73 -2.62 -13.14 16.06
C SER A 73 -2.94 -14.28 15.08
N GLU A 74 -4.14 -14.38 14.58
CA GLU A 74 -4.58 -15.43 13.64
C GLU A 74 -4.31 -15.08 12.17
N LEU A 75 -3.92 -13.82 11.88
CA LEU A 75 -3.63 -13.36 10.52
C LEU A 75 -2.29 -13.85 9.95
N PHE A 76 -1.57 -14.67 10.70
CA PHE A 76 -0.27 -15.20 10.29
C PHE A 76 -0.39 -16.68 9.89
N ALA A 77 -0.51 -16.94 8.61
CA ALA A 77 -0.56 -18.28 8.07
C ALA A 77 0.70 -19.11 8.44
N PRO A 78 0.60 -20.44 8.51
CA PRO A 78 1.74 -21.31 8.76
C PRO A 78 2.94 -20.99 7.86
N GLY A 79 4.13 -20.91 8.43
CA GLY A 79 5.37 -20.58 7.71
C GLY A 79 5.58 -19.10 7.40
N LYS A 80 4.60 -18.22 7.60
CA LYS A 80 4.71 -16.79 7.33
C LYS A 80 4.73 -15.98 8.63
N ARG A 81 5.77 -15.19 8.81
CA ARG A 81 5.99 -14.41 10.05
C ARG A 81 5.70 -12.91 9.89
N THR A 82 5.39 -12.46 8.69
CA THR A 82 5.15 -11.06 8.37
C THR A 82 3.73 -10.86 7.89
N LEU A 83 3.07 -9.82 8.40
CA LEU A 83 1.79 -9.32 7.93
C LEU A 83 2.00 -7.91 7.39
N PHE A 84 1.64 -7.70 6.13
CA PHE A 84 1.46 -6.38 5.54
C PHE A 84 -0.01 -6.02 5.62
N LEU A 85 -0.32 -4.85 6.18
CA LEU A 85 -1.68 -4.40 6.41
C LEU A 85 -1.82 -2.96 5.90
N TYR A 86 -2.82 -2.71 5.06
CA TYR A 86 -3.13 -1.38 4.55
C TYR A 86 -4.40 -0.83 5.18
N ASN A 87 -4.30 0.35 5.82
CA ASN A 87 -5.45 1.08 6.33
C ASN A 87 -6.15 1.83 5.19
N PHE A 88 -7.38 1.45 4.95
CA PHE A 88 -8.27 2.04 3.98
C PHE A 88 -9.17 3.09 4.64
N MET A 89 -9.13 4.33 4.17
CA MET A 89 -10.03 5.37 4.62
C MET A 89 -11.47 5.08 4.14
N PHE A 90 -12.20 4.30 4.90
CA PHE A 90 -13.59 3.96 4.65
C PHE A 90 -14.33 3.71 5.98
N PRO A 91 -15.24 4.63 6.37
CA PRO A 91 -15.43 5.99 5.85
C PRO A 91 -14.17 6.84 5.97
N GLN A 92 -14.09 7.97 5.28
CA GLN A 92 -12.94 8.87 5.38
C GLN A 92 -12.93 9.66 6.69
N ALA A 93 -14.13 10.01 7.17
CA ALA A 93 -14.39 10.68 8.44
C ALA A 93 -15.80 10.30 8.91
N PRO A 94 -16.18 10.57 10.16
CA PRO A 94 -17.51 10.24 10.67
C PRO A 94 -18.67 10.84 9.89
N ASP A 95 -18.47 12.01 9.27
CA ASP A 95 -19.46 12.72 8.44
C ASP A 95 -19.31 12.43 6.93
N MET A 96 -18.30 11.69 6.51
CA MET A 96 -18.00 11.35 5.11
C MET A 96 -18.14 9.86 4.87
N ASP A 97 -19.33 9.42 4.61
CA ASP A 97 -19.69 8.01 4.48
C ASP A 97 -19.12 7.28 3.25
N SER A 98 -18.40 7.97 2.38
CA SER A 98 -17.81 7.41 1.16
C SER A 98 -16.39 6.84 1.39
N PRO A 99 -16.00 5.81 0.61
CA PRO A 99 -14.61 5.37 0.57
C PRO A 99 -13.73 6.40 -0.13
N CYS A 100 -12.46 6.49 0.28
CA CYS A 100 -11.47 7.35 -0.37
C CYS A 100 -11.12 6.83 -1.78
N PRO A 101 -11.26 7.66 -2.85
CA PRO A 101 -10.93 7.23 -4.21
C PRO A 101 -9.45 6.87 -4.39
N THR A 102 -8.56 7.63 -3.78
CA THR A 102 -7.11 7.39 -3.79
C THR A 102 -6.76 6.03 -3.19
N CYS A 103 -7.27 5.74 -1.98
CA CYS A 103 -7.05 4.45 -1.34
C CYS A 103 -7.66 3.30 -2.17
N THR A 104 -8.83 3.52 -2.75
CA THR A 104 -9.49 2.52 -3.62
C THR A 104 -8.57 2.15 -4.78
N SER A 105 -7.98 3.13 -5.49
CA SER A 105 -7.07 2.85 -6.61
C SER A 105 -5.76 2.18 -6.18
N ILE A 106 -5.29 2.41 -4.95
CA ILE A 106 -4.16 1.66 -4.37
C ILE A 106 -4.56 0.20 -4.17
N ILE A 107 -5.73 -0.04 -3.59
CA ILE A 107 -6.19 -1.41 -3.31
C ILE A 107 -6.48 -2.16 -4.60
N ASP A 108 -6.97 -1.51 -5.68
CA ASP A 108 -7.09 -2.12 -7.00
C ASP A 108 -5.77 -2.76 -7.46
N THR A 109 -4.63 -2.09 -7.21
CA THR A 109 -3.30 -2.63 -7.55
C THR A 109 -2.80 -3.66 -6.56
N VAL A 110 -3.08 -3.48 -5.27
CA VAL A 110 -2.72 -4.42 -4.20
C VAL A 110 -3.48 -5.74 -4.36
N ASP A 111 -4.78 -5.69 -4.66
CA ASP A 111 -5.60 -6.88 -4.92
C ASP A 111 -5.10 -7.65 -6.14
N GLY A 112 -4.80 -6.95 -7.23
CA GLY A 112 -4.22 -7.57 -8.42
C GLY A 112 -2.87 -8.28 -8.17
N ALA A 113 -2.07 -7.76 -7.25
CA ALA A 113 -0.79 -8.36 -6.85
C ALA A 113 -0.91 -9.38 -5.70
N ALA A 114 -2.06 -9.48 -5.03
CA ALA A 114 -2.22 -10.20 -3.76
C ALA A 114 -1.82 -11.67 -3.87
N ARG A 115 -2.16 -12.36 -4.97
CA ARG A 115 -1.79 -13.77 -5.18
C ARG A 115 -0.28 -14.00 -5.19
N HIS A 116 0.52 -13.04 -5.67
CA HIS A 116 1.98 -13.10 -5.66
C HIS A 116 2.55 -12.74 -4.29
N VAL A 117 2.04 -11.66 -3.70
CA VAL A 117 2.48 -11.16 -2.38
C VAL A 117 2.24 -12.20 -1.29
N THR A 118 1.07 -12.85 -1.31
CA THR A 118 0.69 -13.87 -0.32
C THR A 118 1.49 -15.16 -0.41
N GLN A 119 2.31 -15.37 -1.44
CA GLN A 119 3.29 -16.47 -1.42
C GLN A 119 4.39 -16.26 -0.34
N ARG A 120 4.68 -15.04 0.05
CA ARG A 120 5.80 -14.69 0.91
C ARG A 120 5.40 -14.09 2.26
N VAL A 121 4.34 -13.28 2.30
CA VAL A 121 3.87 -12.59 3.49
C VAL A 121 2.35 -12.72 3.60
N ASN A 122 1.79 -12.45 4.78
CA ASN A 122 0.34 -12.28 4.91
C ASN A 122 -0.03 -10.86 4.47
N LEU A 123 -1.20 -10.71 3.87
CA LEU A 123 -1.71 -9.46 3.33
C LEU A 123 -3.16 -9.26 3.75
N ALA A 124 -3.48 -8.07 4.26
CA ALA A 124 -4.85 -7.69 4.56
C ALA A 124 -5.06 -6.19 4.31
N VAL A 125 -6.33 -5.82 4.13
CA VAL A 125 -6.79 -4.43 4.09
C VAL A 125 -7.74 -4.24 5.26
N VAL A 126 -7.50 -3.22 6.08
CA VAL A 126 -8.37 -2.87 7.20
C VAL A 126 -9.06 -1.54 6.96
N ALA A 127 -10.35 -1.47 7.31
CA ALA A 127 -11.15 -0.24 7.27
C ALA A 127 -11.99 -0.11 8.54
N LYS A 128 -12.39 1.13 8.88
CA LYS A 128 -13.34 1.41 9.98
C LYS A 128 -14.78 1.09 9.60
N ALA A 129 -15.08 0.91 8.32
CA ALA A 129 -16.42 0.55 7.85
C ALA A 129 -16.85 -0.83 8.38
N PRO A 130 -18.16 -1.03 8.68
CA PRO A 130 -18.72 -2.35 8.93
C PRO A 130 -18.38 -3.32 7.80
N ILE A 131 -18.09 -4.57 8.15
CA ILE A 131 -17.53 -5.55 7.18
C ILE A 131 -18.46 -5.82 5.99
N ASP A 132 -19.75 -5.83 6.16
CA ASP A 132 -20.72 -6.03 5.05
C ASP A 132 -20.62 -4.92 4.02
N ARG A 133 -20.51 -3.69 4.48
CA ARG A 133 -20.36 -2.51 3.63
C ARG A 133 -19.00 -2.51 2.93
N PHE A 134 -17.95 -2.86 3.65
CA PHE A 134 -16.60 -2.97 3.08
C PHE A 134 -16.56 -4.05 1.99
N ARG A 135 -17.11 -5.22 2.25
CA ARG A 135 -17.23 -6.32 1.28
C ARG A 135 -18.07 -5.93 0.06
N GLN A 136 -19.18 -5.20 0.26
CA GLN A 136 -19.98 -4.72 -0.87
C GLN A 136 -19.18 -3.78 -1.77
N HIS A 137 -18.39 -2.86 -1.19
CA HIS A 137 -17.50 -1.99 -1.96
C HIS A 137 -16.45 -2.81 -2.71
N ALA A 138 -15.83 -3.79 -2.07
CA ALA A 138 -14.84 -4.68 -2.69
C ALA A 138 -15.43 -5.42 -3.90
N ARG A 139 -16.65 -5.93 -3.80
CA ARG A 139 -17.38 -6.56 -4.91
C ARG A 139 -17.63 -5.60 -6.07
N ASN A 140 -18.08 -4.39 -5.76
CA ASN A 140 -18.32 -3.35 -6.78
C ASN A 140 -17.04 -2.96 -7.51
N ARG A 141 -15.87 -3.06 -6.85
CA ARG A 141 -14.54 -2.84 -7.44
C ARG A 141 -13.99 -4.07 -8.17
N GLY A 142 -14.57 -5.25 -7.99
CA GLY A 142 -14.06 -6.50 -8.55
C GLY A 142 -12.82 -7.05 -7.83
N TRP A 143 -12.57 -6.65 -6.57
CA TRP A 143 -11.50 -7.25 -5.76
C TRP A 143 -11.81 -8.72 -5.47
N GLN A 144 -10.79 -9.57 -5.45
CA GLN A 144 -10.97 -11.02 -5.32
C GLN A 144 -10.03 -11.68 -4.31
N HIS A 145 -8.94 -11.04 -3.93
CA HIS A 145 -7.82 -11.71 -3.27
C HIS A 145 -7.36 -11.08 -1.95
N ALA A 146 -7.65 -9.81 -1.72
CA ALA A 146 -7.28 -9.13 -0.49
C ALA A 146 -8.20 -9.54 0.66
N LEU A 147 -7.64 -9.99 1.78
CA LEU A 147 -8.40 -10.22 3.00
C LEU A 147 -8.91 -8.89 3.56
N LEU A 148 -10.22 -8.76 3.75
CA LEU A 148 -10.87 -7.57 4.28
C LEU A 148 -11.05 -7.70 5.79
N LEU A 149 -10.68 -6.66 6.53
CA LEU A 149 -10.81 -6.59 7.98
C LEU A 149 -11.57 -5.32 8.37
N SER A 150 -12.59 -5.46 9.19
CA SER A 150 -13.26 -4.31 9.81
C SER A 150 -12.72 -4.07 11.22
N SER A 151 -12.25 -2.86 11.46
CA SER A 151 -11.87 -2.36 12.80
C SER A 151 -12.98 -1.53 13.46
N SER A 152 -14.23 -1.58 12.96
CA SER A 152 -15.34 -0.78 13.49
C SER A 152 -15.61 -1.04 14.98
N GLY A 153 -15.35 -2.26 15.45
CA GLY A 153 -15.56 -2.70 16.83
C GLY A 153 -14.33 -2.60 17.73
N ASN A 154 -13.22 -1.99 17.28
CA ASN A 154 -11.98 -1.92 18.07
C ASN A 154 -11.20 -0.61 17.86
N THR A 155 -10.13 -0.43 18.62
CA THR A 155 -9.28 0.78 18.61
C THR A 155 -8.06 0.66 17.70
N PHE A 156 -7.94 -0.37 16.88
CA PHE A 156 -6.73 -0.63 16.08
C PHE A 156 -6.29 0.59 15.24
N ASN A 157 -7.23 1.22 14.52
CA ASN A 157 -6.89 2.36 13.67
C ASN A 157 -6.34 3.53 14.49
N HIS A 158 -6.95 3.82 15.64
CA HIS A 158 -6.47 4.87 16.56
C HIS A 158 -5.11 4.52 17.14
N ASP A 159 -4.93 3.32 17.65
CA ASP A 159 -3.70 2.89 18.34
C ASP A 159 -2.47 2.85 17.42
N TYR A 160 -2.70 2.67 16.10
CA TYR A 160 -1.66 2.67 15.06
C TYR A 160 -1.66 3.92 14.18
N GLY A 161 -2.28 5.01 14.64
CA GLY A 161 -2.20 6.33 14.01
C GLY A 161 -2.97 6.48 12.69
N ALA A 162 -3.84 5.51 12.37
CA ALA A 162 -4.71 5.57 11.19
C ALA A 162 -6.08 6.23 11.47
N GLU A 163 -6.33 6.69 12.69
CA GLU A 163 -7.52 7.41 13.11
C GLU A 163 -7.14 8.56 14.03
N GLY A 164 -7.56 9.77 13.69
CA GLY A 164 -7.36 10.96 14.53
C GLY A 164 -8.40 11.05 15.66
N GLU A 165 -8.19 11.96 16.60
CA GLU A 165 -9.07 12.19 17.75
C GLU A 165 -10.52 12.53 17.35
N ASN A 166 -10.69 13.17 16.19
CA ASN A 166 -12.01 13.49 15.61
C ASN A 166 -12.62 12.35 14.78
N GLY A 167 -12.01 11.15 14.76
CA GLY A 167 -12.44 10.01 13.99
C GLY A 167 -12.06 10.05 12.50
N GLN A 168 -11.33 11.08 12.05
CA GLN A 168 -10.82 11.14 10.68
C GLN A 168 -9.82 10.01 10.43
N GLN A 169 -9.97 9.33 9.30
CA GLN A 169 -9.12 8.20 8.95
C GLN A 169 -7.90 8.65 8.10
N TRP A 170 -6.80 7.90 8.24
CA TRP A 170 -5.57 8.12 7.50
C TRP A 170 -5.14 6.87 6.73
N PRO A 171 -4.60 7.04 5.50
CA PRO A 171 -4.17 5.91 4.68
C PRO A 171 -2.75 5.52 5.09
N LEU A 172 -2.59 4.43 5.81
CA LEU A 172 -1.29 3.95 6.26
C LEU A 172 -1.05 2.51 5.85
N ALA A 173 0.21 2.20 5.55
CA ALA A 173 0.67 0.83 5.41
C ALA A 173 1.46 0.44 6.66
N HIS A 174 1.13 -0.70 7.25
CA HIS A 174 1.81 -1.26 8.41
C HIS A 174 2.45 -2.59 8.10
N VAL A 175 3.54 -2.87 8.75
CA VAL A 175 4.18 -4.19 8.76
C VAL A 175 4.26 -4.68 10.19
N PHE A 176 3.69 -5.85 10.44
CA PHE A 176 3.80 -6.58 11.70
C PHE A 176 4.64 -7.83 11.52
N VAL A 177 5.46 -8.16 12.51
CA VAL A 177 6.34 -9.34 12.48
C VAL A 177 6.13 -10.19 13.71
N ARG A 178 5.86 -11.49 13.52
CA ARG A 178 5.77 -12.48 14.59
C ARG A 178 7.15 -13.03 14.92
N ARG A 179 7.49 -13.00 16.20
CA ARG A 179 8.67 -13.67 16.78
C ARG A 179 8.25 -14.54 17.96
N GLY A 180 8.26 -15.84 17.78
CA GLY A 180 7.69 -16.78 18.74
C GLY A 180 6.21 -16.48 18.97
N LYS A 181 5.84 -16.25 20.23
CA LYS A 181 4.46 -15.90 20.63
C LYS A 181 4.15 -14.39 20.55
N LYS A 182 5.15 -13.54 20.31
CA LYS A 182 4.99 -12.08 20.29
C LYS A 182 4.83 -11.57 18.86
N ILE A 183 3.98 -10.58 18.69
CA ILE A 183 3.85 -9.78 17.46
C ILE A 183 4.45 -8.42 17.74
N HIS A 184 5.23 -7.91 16.82
CA HIS A 184 5.85 -6.59 16.89
C HIS A 184 5.35 -5.74 15.73
N HIS A 185 5.07 -4.47 15.98
CA HIS A 185 4.96 -3.48 14.92
C HIS A 185 6.37 -3.21 14.40
N PHE A 186 6.59 -3.43 13.13
CA PHE A 186 7.93 -3.36 12.54
C PHE A 186 8.17 -2.08 11.76
N TRP A 187 7.18 -1.64 10.98
CA TRP A 187 7.30 -0.47 10.14
C TRP A 187 5.91 0.08 9.78
N THR A 188 5.85 1.39 9.58
CA THR A 188 4.69 2.06 8.97
C THR A 188 5.14 3.11 7.96
N SER A 189 4.21 3.55 7.08
CA SER A 189 4.45 4.58 6.06
C SER A 189 4.39 5.99 6.67
N GLU A 190 5.38 6.35 7.49
CA GLU A 190 5.45 7.62 8.20
C GLU A 190 5.68 8.84 7.28
N LEU A 191 5.99 8.60 6.01
CA LEU A 191 6.25 9.67 5.05
C LEU A 191 5.05 10.60 4.86
N TRP A 192 3.84 10.14 5.22
CA TRP A 192 2.64 10.97 5.28
C TRP A 192 2.81 12.22 6.18
N TRP A 193 3.50 12.08 7.29
CA TRP A 193 3.72 13.19 8.23
C TRP A 193 5.01 13.97 7.97
N ALA A 194 5.87 13.49 7.08
CA ALA A 194 7.08 14.22 6.71
C ALA A 194 6.71 15.46 5.89
N LYS A 195 7.36 16.58 6.19
CA LYS A 195 7.17 17.81 5.43
C LYS A 195 7.58 17.59 3.97
N PRO A 196 6.68 17.79 2.99
CA PRO A 196 7.02 17.63 1.60
C PRO A 196 7.97 18.74 1.14
N GLU A 197 8.84 18.42 0.18
CA GLU A 197 9.61 19.41 -0.54
C GLU A 197 8.71 20.26 -1.46
N PRO A 198 9.05 21.52 -1.77
CA PRO A 198 8.26 22.33 -2.67
C PRO A 198 8.00 21.65 -4.01
N GLY A 199 6.74 21.59 -4.42
CA GLY A 199 6.31 20.96 -5.67
C GLY A 199 6.17 19.45 -5.64
N GLN A 200 6.36 18.80 -4.49
CA GLN A 200 6.09 17.37 -4.33
C GLN A 200 4.60 17.11 -4.08
N ASP A 201 4.10 16.06 -4.71
CA ASP A 201 2.80 15.46 -4.40
C ASP A 201 2.89 14.59 -3.13
N MET A 202 1.76 14.07 -2.68
CA MET A 202 1.66 13.10 -1.60
C MET A 202 2.29 11.76 -2.03
N ARG A 203 3.63 11.66 -1.99
CA ARG A 203 4.39 10.49 -2.46
C ARG A 203 4.57 9.40 -1.42
N HIS A 204 3.97 9.53 -0.24
CA HIS A 204 4.10 8.53 0.83
C HIS A 204 3.58 7.14 0.45
N VAL A 205 2.70 7.06 -0.57
CA VAL A 205 2.13 5.81 -1.09
C VAL A 205 2.71 5.38 -2.44
N ASP A 206 3.66 6.11 -3.00
CA ASP A 206 4.22 5.85 -4.33
C ASP A 206 4.75 4.42 -4.51
N PHE A 207 5.35 3.85 -3.47
CA PHE A 207 5.91 2.50 -3.54
C PHE A 207 4.85 1.40 -3.68
N MET A 208 3.59 1.69 -3.33
CA MET A 208 2.45 0.78 -3.48
C MET A 208 1.59 1.10 -4.69
N TRP A 209 1.83 2.22 -5.36
CA TRP A 209 0.95 2.76 -6.38
C TRP A 209 1.63 2.90 -7.74
N PRO A 210 1.62 1.85 -8.57
CA PRO A 210 2.29 1.84 -9.88
C PRO A 210 1.82 2.92 -10.84
N MET A 211 0.61 3.45 -10.65
CA MET A 211 0.02 4.48 -11.50
C MET A 211 0.92 5.72 -11.60
N TRP A 212 1.48 6.18 -10.49
CA TRP A 212 2.39 7.33 -10.51
C TRP A 212 3.67 7.05 -11.29
N GLY A 213 4.21 5.85 -11.19
CA GLY A 213 5.35 5.44 -12.00
C GLY A 213 5.05 5.41 -13.50
N ILE A 214 3.81 5.08 -13.88
CA ILE A 214 3.35 5.15 -15.28
C ILE A 214 3.29 6.60 -15.74
N PHE A 215 2.64 7.48 -14.99
CA PHE A 215 2.55 8.90 -15.35
C PHE A 215 3.92 9.58 -15.41
N ASP A 216 4.82 9.30 -14.47
CA ASP A 216 6.19 9.82 -14.48
C ASP A 216 7.00 9.38 -15.71
N ALA A 217 6.59 8.31 -16.40
CA ALA A 217 7.23 7.84 -17.63
C ALA A 217 6.64 8.50 -18.89
N THR A 218 5.57 9.30 -18.77
CA THR A 218 4.91 10.00 -19.88
C THR A 218 5.34 11.47 -19.96
N PRO A 219 5.28 12.11 -21.15
CA PRO A 219 5.55 13.54 -21.30
C PRO A 219 4.62 14.43 -20.48
N GLU A 220 3.38 14.01 -20.26
CA GLU A 220 2.35 14.72 -19.50
C GLU A 220 2.64 14.74 -18.01
N GLY A 221 3.33 13.69 -17.50
CA GLY A 221 3.64 13.54 -16.09
C GLY A 221 2.39 13.42 -15.21
N ARG A 222 2.52 13.79 -13.93
CA ARG A 222 1.42 13.83 -12.97
C ARG A 222 0.64 15.13 -13.12
N SER A 223 -0.65 15.02 -13.39
CA SER A 223 -1.54 16.19 -13.43
C SER A 223 -1.69 16.80 -12.02
N LYS A 224 -1.75 18.13 -11.95
CA LYS A 224 -2.06 18.87 -10.72
C LYS A 224 -3.57 18.94 -10.43
N SER A 225 -4.39 18.73 -11.46
CA SER A 225 -5.85 18.88 -11.40
C SER A 225 -6.60 17.56 -11.51
N TRP A 226 -5.91 16.44 -11.77
CA TRP A 226 -6.52 15.13 -11.90
C TRP A 226 -6.16 14.25 -10.69
N GLY A 227 -7.12 13.49 -10.22
CA GLY A 227 -6.97 12.46 -9.22
C GLY A 227 -7.85 11.25 -9.51
N PRO A 228 -7.63 10.12 -8.83
CA PRO A 228 -8.48 8.95 -8.98
C PRO A 228 -9.92 9.23 -8.59
N SER A 229 -10.85 8.55 -9.27
CA SER A 229 -12.28 8.58 -8.98
C SER A 229 -12.80 7.18 -8.67
N LEU A 230 -13.93 7.09 -7.99
CA LEU A 230 -14.62 5.81 -7.74
C LEU A 230 -15.28 5.25 -9.01
N SER A 231 -15.56 6.11 -9.99
CA SER A 231 -16.10 5.74 -11.30
C SER A 231 -15.53 6.64 -12.37
N TYR A 232 -15.44 6.11 -13.59
CA TYR A 232 -15.05 6.84 -14.79
C TYR A 232 -16.16 6.71 -15.84
N PRO A 233 -16.31 7.70 -16.76
CA PRO A 233 -17.30 7.65 -17.82
C PRO A 233 -17.11 6.47 -18.77
#